data_27a24ab337c9706813fea58a77169527
#
_entry.id   27a24ab337c9706813fea58a77169527
#
_cell.length_a   1.000
_cell.length_b   1.000
_cell.length_c   1.000
_cell.angle_alpha   90.00
_cell.angle_beta   90.00
_cell.angle_gamma   90.00
#
_symmetry.space_group_name_H-M   'P 1'
#
loop_
_entity.id
_entity.type
_entity.pdbx_description
1 polymer ?
#
loop_
_entity_poly.entity_id
_entity_poly.type
_entity_poly.pdbx_seq_one_letter_code
_entity_poly.pdbx_strand_id
1 'polypeptide(L)'
;LVYFSLNIFFLIFLKDLIVKYQFLENIYFENFEISYIFIANLLASLASLILLTPFYFNINYRANLILLKSMLYYAFPILISGLAYTINETFDKILLDFLLPESIAKTQIGMYSACYKLAVFMTLFSVSYKLAIEPFFFSEADKNSSKKNYALVLETFVIIGSSILVFVVVTLDLLKVIFIGDKEYWKAMHIVPVILLANFCLGIYQNLSVWYKV
;
A
#
# COMPACT_ATOMS: atom_id res chain seq x y z
N LEU A 1 6.68 1.18 13.01
CA LEU A 1 7.24 2.24 13.86
C LEU A 1 8.73 2.45 13.60
N VAL A 2 9.60 1.44 13.74
CA VAL A 2 11.06 1.56 13.55
C VAL A 2 11.42 2.17 12.19
N TYR A 3 10.82 1.67 11.11
CA TYR A 3 11.03 2.21 9.76
C TYR A 3 10.67 3.71 9.65
N PHE A 4 9.52 4.10 10.20
CA PHE A 4 9.06 5.48 10.20
C PHE A 4 9.99 6.39 11.00
N SER A 5 10.40 5.96 12.20
CA SER A 5 11.33 6.71 13.05
C SER A 5 12.69 6.89 12.39
N LEU A 6 13.22 5.86 11.72
CA LEU A 6 14.49 5.93 10.99
C LEU A 6 14.43 6.86 9.78
N ASN A 7 13.31 6.88 9.04
CA ASN A 7 13.15 7.83 7.94
C ASN A 7 13.13 9.29 8.44
N ILE A 8 12.39 9.58 9.50
CA ILE A 8 12.38 10.92 10.12
C ILE A 8 13.79 11.29 10.57
N PHE A 9 14.50 10.35 11.21
CA PHE A 9 15.87 10.61 11.67
C PHE A 9 16.81 10.93 10.50
N PHE A 10 16.84 10.11 9.46
CA PHE A 10 17.78 10.30 8.34
C PHE A 10 17.43 11.51 7.46
N LEU A 11 16.15 11.80 7.24
CA LEU A 11 15.75 12.86 6.31
C LEU A 11 15.63 14.25 6.97
N ILE A 12 15.33 14.29 8.27
CA ILE A 12 15.11 15.55 8.99
C ILE A 12 16.24 15.78 9.99
N PHE A 13 16.36 14.91 10.99
CA PHE A 13 17.27 15.16 12.10
C PHE A 13 18.75 15.07 11.71
N LEU A 14 19.12 14.21 10.76
CA LEU A 14 20.50 14.04 10.36
C LEU A 14 21.07 15.33 9.76
N LYS A 15 20.30 16.06 8.95
CA LYS A 15 20.70 17.37 8.40
C LYS A 15 20.98 18.39 9.50
N ASP A 16 20.12 18.47 10.50
CA ASP A 16 20.28 19.43 11.61
C ASP A 16 21.45 19.05 12.53
N LEU A 17 21.68 17.74 12.73
CA LEU A 17 22.76 17.24 13.57
C LEU A 17 24.15 17.46 12.96
N ILE A 18 24.28 17.39 11.63
CA ILE A 18 25.56 17.61 10.94
C ILE A 18 26.03 19.04 11.11
N VAL A 19 25.12 20.01 11.03
CA VAL A 19 25.43 21.42 11.28
C VAL A 19 26.01 21.62 12.69
N LYS A 20 25.64 20.75 13.64
CA LYS A 20 26.03 20.84 15.04
C LYS A 20 27.26 19.99 15.41
N TYR A 21 27.48 18.87 14.70
CA TYR A 21 28.53 17.90 15.00
C TYR A 21 29.32 17.52 13.75
N GLN A 22 30.53 18.09 13.60
CA GLN A 22 31.46 17.91 12.48
C GLN A 22 31.85 16.42 12.23
N PHE A 23 31.76 15.56 13.26
CA PHE A 23 32.04 14.13 13.14
C PHE A 23 31.05 13.38 12.23
N LEU A 24 29.82 13.90 12.08
CA LEU A 24 28.77 13.29 11.26
C LEU A 24 28.89 13.64 9.77
N GLU A 25 29.77 14.59 9.42
CA GLU A 25 30.02 15.00 8.04
C GLU A 25 30.54 13.85 7.17
N ASN A 26 31.30 12.91 7.77
CA ASN A 26 31.80 11.71 7.07
C ASN A 26 30.71 10.66 6.78
N ILE A 27 29.54 10.77 7.39
CA ILE A 27 28.42 9.82 7.23
C ILE A 27 27.34 10.37 6.29
N TYR A 28 27.36 11.68 6.08
CA TYR A 28 26.41 12.35 5.21
C TYR A 28 27.01 12.57 3.81
N PHE A 29 26.31 12.09 2.81
CA PHE A 29 26.63 12.33 1.40
C PHE A 29 25.58 13.27 0.80
N GLU A 30 26.04 14.39 0.23
CA GLU A 30 25.15 15.28 -0.53
C GLU A 30 24.51 14.55 -1.69
N ASN A 31 23.23 14.80 -1.95
CA ASN A 31 22.42 14.13 -2.98
C ASN A 31 22.13 12.63 -2.73
N PHE A 32 22.34 12.13 -1.50
CA PHE A 32 22.10 10.73 -1.14
C PHE A 32 20.73 10.50 -0.45
N GLU A 33 19.83 11.49 -0.49
CA GLU A 33 18.54 11.48 0.22
C GLU A 33 17.68 10.27 -0.11
N ILE A 34 17.61 9.88 -1.39
CA ILE A 34 16.86 8.72 -1.84
C ILE A 34 17.46 7.42 -1.23
N SER A 35 18.78 7.33 -1.17
CA SER A 35 19.47 6.16 -0.62
C SER A 35 19.27 6.01 0.88
N TYR A 36 19.09 7.10 1.64
CA TYR A 36 18.76 7.03 3.07
C TYR A 36 17.44 6.34 3.34
N ILE A 37 16.46 6.46 2.43
CA ILE A 37 15.19 5.73 2.54
C ILE A 37 15.41 4.22 2.45
N PHE A 38 16.28 3.77 1.54
CA PHE A 38 16.63 2.35 1.42
C PHE A 38 17.44 1.85 2.62
N ILE A 39 18.38 2.65 3.14
CA ILE A 39 19.14 2.33 4.35
C ILE A 39 18.20 2.23 5.56
N ALA A 40 17.26 3.15 5.71
CA ALA A 40 16.27 3.10 6.79
C ALA A 40 15.42 1.82 6.72
N ASN A 41 15.03 1.41 5.51
CA ASN A 41 14.28 0.16 5.29
C ASN A 41 15.13 -1.07 5.64
N LEU A 42 16.40 -1.10 5.22
CA LEU A 42 17.33 -2.17 5.54
C LEU A 42 17.54 -2.30 7.06
N LEU A 43 17.82 -1.20 7.74
CA LEU A 43 18.01 -1.18 9.19
C LEU A 43 16.75 -1.57 9.96
N ALA A 44 15.56 -1.13 9.51
CA ALA A 44 14.30 -1.53 10.11
C ALA A 44 14.04 -3.04 9.96
N SER A 45 14.34 -3.59 8.78
CA SER A 45 14.22 -5.04 8.51
C SER A 45 15.20 -5.85 9.36
N LEU A 46 16.44 -5.36 9.49
CA LEU A 46 17.47 -5.98 10.31
C LEU A 46 17.11 -5.94 11.81
N ALA A 47 16.58 -4.83 12.29
CA ALA A 47 16.08 -4.73 13.67
C ALA A 47 14.92 -5.71 13.91
N SER A 48 13.99 -5.84 12.96
CA SER A 48 12.90 -6.82 13.06
C SER A 48 13.42 -8.25 13.08
N LEU A 49 14.42 -8.56 12.25
CA LEU A 49 15.07 -9.88 12.23
C LEU A 49 15.73 -10.20 13.57
N ILE A 50 16.49 -9.25 14.14
CA ILE A 50 17.14 -9.42 15.46
C ILE A 50 16.11 -9.69 16.55
N LEU A 51 15.01 -8.92 16.57
CA LEU A 51 13.94 -9.08 17.56
C LEU A 51 13.23 -10.44 17.44
N LEU A 52 13.11 -10.98 16.22
CA LEU A 52 12.47 -12.27 15.97
C LEU A 52 13.42 -13.46 16.17
N THR A 53 14.74 -13.23 16.17
CA THR A 53 15.77 -14.28 16.28
C THR A 53 15.54 -15.24 17.47
N PRO A 54 15.20 -14.79 18.70
CA PRO A 54 14.95 -15.69 19.82
C PRO A 54 13.82 -16.70 19.57
N PHE A 55 12.81 -16.31 18.80
CA PHE A 55 11.68 -17.19 18.45
C PHE A 55 12.11 -18.28 17.46
N TYR A 56 13.02 -17.98 16.53
CA TYR A 56 13.52 -18.95 15.55
C TYR A 56 14.38 -20.04 16.20
N PHE A 57 15.18 -19.71 17.21
CA PHE A 57 16.04 -20.71 17.88
C PHE A 57 15.27 -21.73 18.73
N ASN A 58 14.04 -21.40 19.12
CA ASN A 58 13.20 -22.28 19.94
C ASN A 58 12.31 -23.24 19.11
N ILE A 59 12.42 -23.21 17.78
CA ILE A 59 11.59 -24.04 16.90
C ILE A 59 12.35 -25.29 16.48
N ASN A 60 11.75 -26.47 16.67
CA ASN A 60 12.26 -27.71 16.10
C ASN A 60 12.02 -27.75 14.57
N TYR A 61 13.05 -27.47 13.81
CA TYR A 61 13.00 -27.48 12.35
C TYR A 61 12.92 -28.93 11.84
N ARG A 62 11.71 -29.41 11.56
CA ARG A 62 11.47 -30.67 10.85
C ARG A 62 10.85 -30.36 9.50
N ALA A 63 11.59 -30.55 8.42
CA ALA A 63 11.07 -30.39 7.08
C ALA A 63 10.15 -31.58 6.75
N ASN A 64 8.86 -31.31 6.54
CA ASN A 64 7.91 -32.27 6.01
C ASN A 64 7.63 -31.93 4.54
N LEU A 65 8.25 -32.68 3.62
CA LEU A 65 8.12 -32.44 2.18
C LEU A 65 6.70 -32.62 1.66
N ILE A 66 5.92 -33.50 2.26
CA ILE A 66 4.52 -33.75 1.87
C ILE A 66 3.67 -32.51 2.20
N LEU A 67 3.86 -31.96 3.42
CA LEU A 67 3.18 -30.75 3.85
C LEU A 67 3.64 -29.54 2.98
N LEU A 68 4.94 -29.42 2.73
CA LEU A 68 5.47 -28.34 1.88
C LEU A 68 4.86 -28.38 0.48
N LYS A 69 4.77 -29.57 -0.14
CA LYS A 69 4.15 -29.72 -1.46
C LYS A 69 2.67 -29.31 -1.46
N SER A 70 1.92 -29.70 -0.43
CA SER A 70 0.52 -29.30 -0.27
C SER A 70 0.38 -27.77 -0.11
N MET A 71 1.24 -27.16 0.71
CA MET A 71 1.26 -25.70 0.89
C MET A 71 1.61 -24.97 -0.40
N LEU A 72 2.59 -25.44 -1.17
CA LEU A 72 2.97 -24.83 -2.45
C LEU A 72 1.87 -24.96 -3.49
N TYR A 73 1.18 -26.10 -3.54
CA TYR A 73 0.04 -26.29 -4.43
C TYR A 73 -1.08 -25.31 -4.14
N TYR A 74 -1.38 -25.07 -2.86
CA TYR A 74 -2.35 -24.07 -2.41
C TYR A 74 -1.88 -22.63 -2.68
N ALA A 75 -0.60 -22.35 -2.46
CA ALA A 75 -0.03 -21.01 -2.61
C ALA A 75 0.11 -20.58 -4.08
N PHE A 76 0.27 -21.51 -5.02
CA PHE A 76 0.53 -21.19 -6.42
C PHE A 76 -0.57 -20.36 -7.10
N PRO A 77 -1.88 -20.68 -7.00
CA PRO A 77 -2.94 -19.83 -7.51
C PRO A 77 -2.98 -18.44 -6.85
N ILE A 78 -2.68 -18.38 -5.54
CA ILE A 78 -2.62 -17.12 -4.80
C ILE A 78 -1.47 -16.24 -5.30
N LEU A 79 -0.30 -16.85 -5.59
CA LEU A 79 0.84 -16.15 -6.19
C LEU A 79 0.47 -15.52 -7.54
N ILE A 80 -0.20 -16.27 -8.43
CA ILE A 80 -0.64 -15.75 -9.73
C ILE A 80 -1.61 -14.57 -9.54
N SER A 81 -2.56 -14.70 -8.62
CA SER A 81 -3.51 -13.63 -8.29
C SER A 81 -2.78 -12.38 -7.73
N GLY A 82 -1.77 -12.58 -6.88
CA GLY A 82 -0.94 -11.51 -6.33
C GLY A 82 -0.11 -10.81 -7.41
N LEU A 83 0.46 -11.55 -8.36
CA LEU A 83 1.17 -10.98 -9.51
C LEU A 83 0.23 -10.15 -10.39
N ALA A 84 -0.96 -10.67 -10.70
CA ALA A 84 -1.96 -9.94 -11.47
C ALA A 84 -2.37 -8.64 -10.77
N TYR A 85 -2.54 -8.66 -9.45
CA TYR A 85 -2.82 -7.47 -8.63
C TYR A 85 -1.67 -6.46 -8.71
N THR A 86 -0.42 -6.90 -8.54
CA THR A 86 0.76 -6.02 -8.60
C THR A 86 0.92 -5.39 -9.98
N ILE A 87 0.69 -6.15 -11.04
CA ILE A 87 0.69 -5.63 -12.42
C ILE A 87 -0.39 -4.55 -12.55
N ASN A 88 -1.60 -4.81 -12.09
CA ASN A 88 -2.68 -3.82 -12.16
C ASN A 88 -2.36 -2.50 -11.41
N GLU A 89 -1.65 -2.56 -10.29
CA GLU A 89 -1.27 -1.39 -9.49
C GLU A 89 -0.12 -0.55 -10.08
N THR A 90 0.70 -1.15 -10.96
CA THR A 90 1.92 -0.48 -11.46
C THR A 90 1.93 -0.26 -12.97
N PHE A 91 1.10 -1.00 -13.70
CA PHE A 91 1.13 -1.04 -15.16
C PHE A 91 0.78 0.28 -15.83
N ASP A 92 -0.09 1.06 -15.21
CA ASP A 92 -0.45 2.41 -15.64
C ASP A 92 0.77 3.35 -15.71
N LYS A 93 1.66 3.29 -14.69
CA LYS A 93 2.88 4.10 -14.65
C LYS A 93 3.91 3.62 -15.67
N ILE A 94 4.01 2.31 -15.86
CA ILE A 94 4.88 1.71 -16.89
C ILE A 94 4.38 2.12 -18.28
N LEU A 95 3.08 2.09 -18.53
CA LEU A 95 2.50 2.54 -19.80
C LEU A 95 2.74 4.02 -20.05
N LEU A 96 2.61 4.86 -19.03
CA LEU A 96 2.91 6.28 -19.15
C LEU A 96 4.37 6.53 -19.52
N ASP A 97 5.30 5.78 -18.93
CA ASP A 97 6.73 5.88 -19.25
C ASP A 97 7.04 5.44 -20.68
N PHE A 98 6.38 4.39 -21.15
CA PHE A 98 6.60 3.82 -22.46
C PHE A 98 5.92 4.59 -23.61
N LEU A 99 4.73 5.14 -23.37
CA LEU A 99 3.91 5.78 -24.41
C LEU A 99 4.17 7.27 -24.56
N LEU A 100 4.70 7.93 -23.52
CA LEU A 100 4.97 9.37 -23.56
C LEU A 100 6.41 9.65 -24.01
N PRO A 101 6.65 10.79 -24.69
CA PRO A 101 8.02 11.25 -24.99
C PRO A 101 8.84 11.41 -23.69
N GLU A 102 10.11 11.01 -23.72
CA GLU A 102 11.01 11.08 -22.54
C GLU A 102 11.05 12.45 -21.88
N SER A 103 10.89 13.53 -22.66
CA SER A 103 10.92 14.91 -22.16
C SER A 103 9.80 15.26 -21.19
N ILE A 104 8.66 14.57 -21.26
CA ILE A 104 7.47 14.82 -20.43
C ILE A 104 7.05 13.63 -19.56
N ALA A 105 7.48 12.41 -19.89
CA ALA A 105 7.07 11.18 -19.23
C ALA A 105 7.24 11.25 -17.70
N LYS A 106 8.43 11.61 -17.22
CA LYS A 106 8.73 11.71 -15.78
C LYS A 106 7.84 12.71 -15.07
N THR A 107 7.58 13.86 -15.69
CA THR A 107 6.70 14.90 -15.12
C THR A 107 5.24 14.40 -15.03
N GLN A 108 4.75 13.76 -16.10
CA GLN A 108 3.39 13.22 -16.13
C GLN A 108 3.19 12.07 -15.13
N ILE A 109 4.16 11.17 -15.00
CA ILE A 109 4.17 10.11 -13.98
C ILE A 109 4.19 10.72 -12.58
N GLY A 110 4.95 11.79 -12.35
CA GLY A 110 4.94 12.53 -11.09
C GLY A 110 3.58 13.11 -10.75
N MET A 111 2.93 13.78 -11.72
CA MET A 111 1.57 14.33 -11.56
C MET A 111 0.54 13.23 -11.28
N TYR A 112 0.59 12.13 -12.03
CA TYR A 112 -0.29 10.98 -11.83
C TYR A 112 -0.09 10.34 -10.44
N SER A 113 1.16 10.18 -10.03
CA SER A 113 1.50 9.65 -8.69
C SER A 113 1.03 10.57 -7.56
N ALA A 114 1.00 11.88 -7.78
CA ALA A 114 0.43 12.83 -6.82
C ALA A 114 -1.11 12.67 -6.71
N CYS A 115 -1.80 12.43 -7.84
CA CYS A 115 -3.23 12.09 -7.82
C CYS A 115 -3.50 10.80 -7.05
N TYR A 116 -2.65 9.79 -7.23
CA TYR A 116 -2.73 8.51 -6.50
C TYR A 116 -2.60 8.68 -4.98
N LYS A 117 -1.79 9.65 -4.50
CA LYS A 117 -1.69 9.95 -3.06
C LYS A 117 -3.02 10.39 -2.46
N LEU A 118 -3.86 11.11 -3.20
CA LEU A 118 -5.19 11.47 -2.73
C LEU A 118 -6.17 10.30 -2.81
N ALA A 119 -6.01 9.43 -3.81
CA ALA A 119 -6.82 8.23 -3.92
C ALA A 119 -6.49 7.16 -2.86
N VAL A 120 -5.37 7.29 -2.13
CA VAL A 120 -4.95 6.36 -1.07
C VAL A 120 -5.99 6.25 0.06
N PHE A 121 -6.82 7.27 0.28
CA PHE A 121 -7.90 7.20 1.27
C PHE A 121 -8.85 6.05 0.99
N MET A 122 -9.20 5.80 -0.29
CA MET A 122 -10.05 4.68 -0.67
C MET A 122 -9.33 3.34 -0.50
N THR A 123 -8.05 3.28 -0.86
CA THR A 123 -7.23 2.07 -0.69
C THR A 123 -7.09 1.70 0.80
N LEU A 124 -6.80 2.68 1.66
CA LEU A 124 -6.72 2.47 3.11
C LEU A 124 -8.03 1.96 3.69
N PHE A 125 -9.15 2.54 3.27
CA PHE A 125 -10.47 2.06 3.67
C PHE A 125 -10.68 0.60 3.23
N SER A 126 -10.45 0.28 1.95
CA SER A 126 -10.65 -1.06 1.39
C SER A 126 -9.80 -2.11 2.09
N VAL A 127 -8.51 -1.81 2.34
CA VAL A 127 -7.59 -2.72 3.03
C VAL A 127 -8.00 -2.92 4.49
N SER A 128 -8.31 -1.84 5.20
CA SER A 128 -8.74 -1.91 6.61
C SER A 128 -10.05 -2.68 6.77
N TYR A 129 -10.99 -2.42 5.87
CA TYR A 129 -12.27 -3.12 5.85
C TYR A 129 -12.09 -4.62 5.61
N LYS A 130 -11.28 -4.99 4.61
CA LYS A 130 -10.95 -6.38 4.31
C LYS A 130 -10.34 -7.09 5.53
N LEU A 131 -9.32 -6.49 6.17
CA LEU A 131 -8.66 -7.06 7.34
C LEU A 131 -9.63 -7.27 8.53
N ALA A 132 -10.57 -6.35 8.71
CA ALA A 132 -11.56 -6.45 9.78
C ALA A 132 -12.62 -7.54 9.51
N ILE A 133 -13.01 -7.73 8.26
CA ILE A 133 -14.12 -8.62 7.87
C ILE A 133 -13.65 -10.04 7.52
N GLU A 134 -12.39 -10.21 7.12
CA GLU A 134 -11.86 -11.52 6.71
C GLU A 134 -12.06 -12.62 7.78
N PRO A 135 -11.78 -12.42 9.09
CA PRO A 135 -12.06 -13.40 10.13
C PRO A 135 -13.56 -13.72 10.27
N PHE A 136 -14.42 -12.71 10.06
CA PHE A 136 -15.87 -12.89 10.12
C PHE A 136 -16.35 -13.83 9.01
N PHE A 137 -15.86 -13.68 7.79
CA PHE A 137 -16.22 -14.57 6.68
C PHE A 137 -15.90 -16.03 6.99
N PHE A 138 -14.71 -16.31 7.51
CA PHE A 138 -14.32 -17.68 7.87
C PHE A 138 -15.16 -18.26 9.01
N SER A 139 -15.57 -17.44 9.97
CA SER A 139 -16.42 -17.87 11.09
C SER A 139 -17.87 -18.15 10.70
N GLU A 140 -18.34 -17.56 9.61
CA GLU A 140 -19.73 -17.67 9.12
C GLU A 140 -19.89 -18.69 7.98
N ALA A 141 -18.78 -19.23 7.43
CA ALA A 141 -18.77 -20.09 6.25
C ALA A 141 -19.74 -21.28 6.33
N ASP A 142 -19.82 -21.93 7.49
CA ASP A 142 -20.63 -23.13 7.72
C ASP A 142 -22.07 -22.85 8.20
N LYS A 143 -22.46 -21.58 8.33
CA LYS A 143 -23.77 -21.22 8.87
C LYS A 143 -24.81 -20.99 7.77
N ASN A 144 -26.06 -21.40 8.04
CA ASN A 144 -27.20 -21.23 7.11
C ASN A 144 -27.49 -19.73 6.78
N SER A 145 -27.04 -18.81 7.60
CA SER A 145 -27.23 -17.35 7.42
C SER A 145 -26.08 -16.67 6.65
N SER A 146 -25.07 -17.40 6.22
CA SER A 146 -23.83 -16.85 5.63
C SER A 146 -24.09 -15.91 4.44
N LYS A 147 -24.98 -16.30 3.51
CA LYS A 147 -25.32 -15.48 2.33
C LYS A 147 -25.90 -14.12 2.69
N LYS A 148 -26.80 -14.06 3.68
CA LYS A 148 -27.41 -12.80 4.13
C LYS A 148 -26.38 -11.91 4.82
N ASN A 149 -25.51 -12.49 5.62
CA ASN A 149 -24.46 -11.77 6.33
C ASN A 149 -23.41 -11.21 5.36
N TYR A 150 -23.06 -11.98 4.32
CA TYR A 150 -22.14 -11.50 3.27
C TYR A 150 -22.74 -10.35 2.45
N ALA A 151 -24.03 -10.42 2.13
CA ALA A 151 -24.73 -9.33 1.45
C ALA A 151 -24.71 -8.05 2.29
N LEU A 152 -24.98 -8.16 3.60
CA LEU A 152 -24.94 -7.01 4.52
C LEU A 152 -23.53 -6.38 4.62
N VAL A 153 -22.49 -7.22 4.65
CA VAL A 153 -21.10 -6.77 4.63
C VAL A 153 -20.81 -5.98 3.35
N LEU A 154 -21.19 -6.50 2.18
CA LEU A 154 -21.00 -5.81 0.91
C LEU A 154 -21.79 -4.49 0.86
N GLU A 155 -23.04 -4.50 1.29
CA GLU A 155 -23.88 -3.30 1.36
C GLU A 155 -23.24 -2.21 2.24
N THR A 156 -22.76 -2.60 3.42
CA THR A 156 -22.06 -1.68 4.33
C THR A 156 -20.79 -1.11 3.70
N PHE A 157 -20.01 -1.94 3.00
CA PHE A 157 -18.83 -1.49 2.26
C PHE A 157 -19.18 -0.44 1.21
N VAL A 158 -20.25 -0.70 0.43
CA VAL A 158 -20.69 0.21 -0.64
C VAL A 158 -21.17 1.54 -0.07
N ILE A 159 -21.94 1.53 1.02
CA ILE A 159 -22.45 2.77 1.66
C ILE A 159 -21.29 3.61 2.20
N ILE A 160 -20.38 3.01 2.97
CA ILE A 160 -19.25 3.74 3.55
C ILE A 160 -18.28 4.19 2.46
N GLY A 161 -17.95 3.30 1.52
CA GLY A 161 -17.01 3.59 0.44
C GLY A 161 -17.51 4.70 -0.50
N SER A 162 -18.79 4.70 -0.85
CA SER A 162 -19.40 5.79 -1.63
C SER A 162 -19.40 7.12 -0.86
N SER A 163 -19.63 7.08 0.45
CA SER A 163 -19.54 8.28 1.30
C SER A 163 -18.11 8.85 1.34
N ILE A 164 -17.10 8.00 1.45
CA ILE A 164 -15.68 8.41 1.38
C ILE A 164 -15.36 8.99 0.00
N LEU A 165 -15.82 8.34 -1.08
CA LEU A 165 -15.61 8.82 -2.44
C LEU A 165 -16.16 10.24 -2.61
N VAL A 166 -17.42 10.46 -2.23
CA VAL A 166 -18.06 11.77 -2.31
C VAL A 166 -17.33 12.79 -1.43
N PHE A 167 -16.97 12.41 -0.21
CA PHE A 167 -16.24 13.28 0.72
C PHE A 167 -14.91 13.75 0.12
N VAL A 168 -14.09 12.83 -0.40
CA VAL A 168 -12.79 13.18 -1.00
C VAL A 168 -12.96 14.05 -2.23
N VAL A 169 -13.94 13.76 -3.09
CA VAL A 169 -14.20 14.57 -4.30
C VAL A 169 -14.66 15.98 -3.95
N VAL A 170 -15.57 16.13 -3.00
CA VAL A 170 -16.07 17.46 -2.56
C VAL A 170 -14.98 18.27 -1.86
N THR A 171 -14.11 17.61 -1.09
CA THR A 171 -13.02 18.28 -0.37
C THR A 171 -11.70 18.32 -1.14
N LEU A 172 -11.70 17.94 -2.43
CA LEU A 172 -10.49 17.81 -3.24
C LEU A 172 -9.65 19.09 -3.27
N ASP A 173 -10.29 20.25 -3.37
CA ASP A 173 -9.61 21.54 -3.39
C ASP A 173 -8.87 21.85 -2.08
N LEU A 174 -9.39 21.39 -0.95
CA LEU A 174 -8.72 21.49 0.33
C LEU A 174 -7.59 20.47 0.45
N LEU A 175 -7.87 19.22 0.08
CA LEU A 175 -6.90 18.11 0.19
C LEU A 175 -5.66 18.34 -0.68
N LYS A 176 -5.80 18.88 -1.90
CA LYS A 176 -4.63 19.18 -2.75
C LYS A 176 -3.68 20.19 -2.11
N VAL A 177 -4.21 21.17 -1.39
CA VAL A 177 -3.39 22.19 -0.70
C VAL A 177 -2.62 21.58 0.47
N ILE A 178 -3.23 20.63 1.18
CA ILE A 178 -2.63 20.01 2.38
C ILE A 178 -1.59 18.95 1.98
N PHE A 179 -1.91 18.11 0.98
CA PHE A 179 -1.11 16.93 0.67
C PHE A 179 -0.15 17.09 -0.52
N ILE A 180 -0.37 18.11 -1.37
CA ILE A 180 0.42 18.31 -2.59
C ILE A 180 1.02 19.71 -2.59
N GLY A 181 2.30 19.79 -2.20
CA GLY A 181 3.01 21.04 -2.04
C GLY A 181 3.25 21.79 -3.37
N ASP A 182 3.42 21.09 -4.48
CA ASP A 182 3.70 21.69 -5.78
C ASP A 182 2.41 21.96 -6.57
N LYS A 183 2.20 23.24 -6.90
CA LYS A 183 1.03 23.69 -7.66
C LYS A 183 0.99 23.18 -9.11
N GLU A 184 2.12 22.80 -9.68
CA GLU A 184 2.16 22.23 -11.02
C GLU A 184 1.36 20.90 -11.09
N TYR A 185 1.40 20.11 -10.04
CA TYR A 185 0.68 18.83 -9.94
C TYR A 185 -0.84 19.00 -9.82
N TRP A 186 -1.31 20.19 -9.45
CA TRP A 186 -2.75 20.47 -9.37
C TRP A 186 -3.47 20.42 -10.71
N LYS A 187 -2.73 20.56 -11.82
CA LYS A 187 -3.30 20.46 -13.18
C LYS A 187 -3.94 19.10 -13.47
N ALA A 188 -3.45 18.05 -12.82
CA ALA A 188 -3.92 16.68 -13.01
C ALA A 188 -5.03 16.25 -12.02
N MET A 189 -5.46 17.12 -11.08
CA MET A 189 -6.41 16.75 -10.02
C MET A 189 -7.78 16.28 -10.53
N HIS A 190 -8.18 16.66 -11.75
CA HIS A 190 -9.40 16.17 -12.39
C HIS A 190 -9.41 14.64 -12.59
N ILE A 191 -8.24 13.97 -12.51
CA ILE A 191 -8.11 12.51 -12.63
C ILE A 191 -8.44 11.81 -11.30
N VAL A 192 -8.30 12.50 -10.15
CA VAL A 192 -8.49 11.91 -8.81
C VAL A 192 -9.84 11.22 -8.64
N PRO A 193 -11.00 11.79 -9.06
CA PRO A 193 -12.29 11.10 -8.96
C PRO A 193 -12.33 9.77 -9.71
N VAL A 194 -11.65 9.69 -10.86
CA VAL A 194 -11.59 8.47 -11.68
C VAL A 194 -10.78 7.39 -10.96
N ILE A 195 -9.62 7.75 -10.40
CA ILE A 195 -8.79 6.81 -9.62
C ILE A 195 -9.52 6.34 -8.36
N LEU A 196 -10.20 7.25 -7.66
CA LEU A 196 -11.02 6.90 -6.49
C LEU A 196 -12.13 5.90 -6.84
N LEU A 197 -12.82 6.14 -7.97
CA LEU A 197 -13.87 5.24 -8.46
C LEU A 197 -13.28 3.87 -8.82
N ALA A 198 -12.14 3.83 -9.49
CA ALA A 198 -11.45 2.59 -9.83
C ALA A 198 -11.07 1.80 -8.57
N ASN A 199 -10.49 2.46 -7.54
CA ASN A 199 -10.14 1.83 -6.27
C ASN A 199 -11.38 1.38 -5.49
N PHE A 200 -12.48 2.11 -5.58
CA PHE A 200 -13.77 1.72 -4.99
C PHE A 200 -14.33 0.44 -5.67
N CYS A 201 -14.34 0.38 -6.99
CA CYS A 201 -14.73 -0.81 -7.74
C CYS A 201 -13.83 -2.00 -7.43
N LEU A 202 -12.52 -1.78 -7.31
CA LEU A 202 -11.56 -2.81 -6.90
C LEU A 202 -11.87 -3.33 -5.48
N GLY A 203 -12.24 -2.45 -4.56
CA GLY A 203 -12.69 -2.84 -3.22
C GLY A 203 -13.95 -3.68 -3.22
N ILE A 204 -14.95 -3.34 -4.05
CA ILE A 204 -16.16 -4.16 -4.25
C ILE A 204 -15.78 -5.55 -4.79
N TYR A 205 -14.91 -5.60 -5.83
CA TYR A 205 -14.41 -6.85 -6.38
C TYR A 205 -13.71 -7.71 -5.32
N GLN A 206 -12.87 -7.11 -4.48
CA GLN A 206 -12.18 -7.83 -3.40
C GLN A 206 -13.17 -8.43 -2.39
N ASN A 207 -14.22 -7.70 -2.00
CA ASN A 207 -15.27 -8.22 -1.13
C ASN A 207 -16.02 -9.37 -1.78
N LEU A 208 -16.41 -9.27 -3.05
CA LEU A 208 -17.05 -10.34 -3.79
C LEU A 208 -16.15 -11.57 -3.95
N SER A 209 -14.83 -11.37 -4.10
CA SER A 209 -13.88 -12.47 -4.28
C SER A 209 -13.79 -13.42 -3.08
N VAL A 210 -14.22 -12.99 -1.90
CA VAL A 210 -14.27 -13.86 -0.71
C VAL A 210 -15.23 -15.02 -0.89
N TRP A 211 -16.33 -14.84 -1.64
CA TRP A 211 -17.29 -15.89 -1.96
C TRP A 211 -16.70 -17.11 -2.66
N TYR A 212 -15.57 -16.91 -3.36
CA TYR A 212 -14.87 -17.98 -4.07
C TYR A 212 -13.77 -18.64 -3.22
N LYS A 213 -13.53 -18.11 -2.01
CA LYS A 213 -12.50 -18.63 -1.09
C LYS A 213 -13.08 -19.42 0.07
N VAL A 214 -14.35 -19.23 0.33
CA VAL A 214 -15.16 -19.86 1.39
C VAL A 214 -16.16 -20.81 0.76
#